data_13cbf8453842acb703c2f1df86427d32
#
_entry.id   13cbf8453842acb703c2f1df86427d32
#
_cell.length_a   1.000
_cell.length_b   1.000
_cell.length_c   1.000
_cell.angle_alpha   90.00
_cell.angle_beta   90.00
_cell.angle_gamma   90.00
#
_symmetry.space_group_name_H-M   'P 1'
#
loop_
_entity.id
_entity.type
_entity.pdbx_description
1 polymer ?
#
loop_
_entity_poly.entity_id
_entity_poly.type
_entity_poly.pdbx_seq_one_letter_code
_entity_poly.pdbx_strand_id
1 'polypeptide(L)'
;MFGMPFERRKGVAELFIYVHQDFQNAGLGTALMRKAIELAKEAGLHRLGLTVVADNHRAIKVYEKVGFKKEGIARDAFYGDDHRYHDEIEMGLLL
;
A
#
# COMPACT_ATOMS: atom_id res chain seq x y z
N MET A 1 -10.85 -4.74 6.57
CA MET A 1 -11.73 -4.47 5.43
C MET A 1 -10.92 -3.98 4.26
N PHE A 2 -11.15 -4.57 3.13
CA PHE A 2 -10.39 -4.29 1.93
C PHE A 2 -11.20 -3.37 1.03
N GLY A 3 -10.76 -2.13 0.87
CA GLY A 3 -11.39 -1.20 -0.04
C GLY A 3 -10.39 -0.82 -1.13
N MET A 4 -10.81 -0.81 -2.38
CA MET A 4 -9.99 -0.41 -3.50
C MET A 4 -10.64 0.74 -4.27
N PRO A 5 -10.59 1.98 -3.76
CA PRO A 5 -10.96 3.11 -4.58
C PRO A 5 -9.81 3.42 -5.54
N PHE A 6 -10.12 3.47 -6.84
CA PHE A 6 -9.17 3.88 -7.85
C PHE A 6 -9.40 5.35 -8.19
N GLU A 7 -8.36 6.15 -8.05
CA GLU A 7 -8.37 7.52 -8.54
C GLU A 7 -7.51 7.56 -9.82
N ARG A 8 -8.11 7.94 -10.95
CA ARG A 8 -7.40 8.04 -12.23
C ARG A 8 -7.01 9.46 -12.53
N ARG A 9 -5.71 9.68 -12.71
CA ARG A 9 -5.18 10.94 -13.25
C ARG A 9 -4.24 10.61 -14.40
N LYS A 10 -4.64 10.92 -15.65
CA LYS A 10 -3.79 10.75 -16.83
C LYS A 10 -3.12 9.37 -16.92
N GLY A 11 -3.86 8.29 -16.70
CA GLY A 11 -3.33 6.93 -16.75
C GLY A 11 -2.60 6.50 -15.48
N VAL A 12 -2.60 7.34 -14.46
CA VAL A 12 -2.05 7.01 -13.14
C VAL A 12 -3.21 6.66 -12.22
N ALA A 13 -3.12 5.50 -11.61
CA ALA A 13 -4.07 5.11 -10.56
C ALA A 13 -3.32 4.93 -9.25
N GLU A 14 -3.91 5.44 -8.20
CA GLU A 14 -3.45 5.19 -6.86
C GLU A 14 -4.40 4.22 -6.19
N LEU A 15 -3.83 3.17 -5.63
CA LEU A 15 -4.55 2.17 -4.88
C LEU A 15 -4.44 2.52 -3.40
N PHE A 16 -5.56 2.90 -2.79
CA PHE A 16 -5.59 3.15 -1.36
C PHE A 16 -5.98 1.87 -0.64
N ILE A 17 -4.98 1.21 -0.06
CA ILE A 17 -5.21 0.03 0.76
C ILE A 17 -5.05 0.42 2.21
N TYR A 18 -6.14 0.34 2.96
CA TYR A 18 -6.12 0.49 4.40
C TYR A 18 -6.10 -0.89 5.04
N VAL A 19 -4.96 -1.25 5.59
CA VAL A 19 -4.82 -2.48 6.35
C VAL A 19 -4.75 -2.10 7.82
N HIS A 20 -5.84 -2.35 8.54
CA HIS A 20 -5.94 -2.04 9.96
C HIS A 20 -5.31 -3.09 10.86
N GLN A 21 -4.87 -4.20 10.29
CA GLN A 21 -4.30 -5.30 11.03
C GLN A 21 -2.94 -5.67 10.47
N ASP A 22 -2.06 -6.12 11.33
CA ASP A 22 -0.80 -6.72 10.90
C ASP A 22 -1.09 -7.91 9.99
N PHE A 23 -0.31 -8.05 8.94
CA PHE A 23 -0.33 -9.24 8.11
C PHE A 23 0.18 -10.42 8.95
N GLN A 24 -0.73 -11.08 9.68
CA GLN A 24 -0.38 -12.26 10.47
C GLN A 24 0.07 -13.41 9.58
N ASN A 25 -0.41 -13.41 8.33
CA ASN A 25 0.00 -14.34 7.31
C ASN A 25 0.59 -13.59 6.12
N ALA A 26 1.90 -13.46 6.11
CA ALA A 26 2.62 -12.73 5.06
C ALA A 26 2.45 -13.39 3.68
N GLY A 27 2.28 -14.71 3.62
CA GLY A 27 2.02 -15.42 2.38
C GLY A 27 0.70 -15.04 1.75
N LEU A 28 -0.36 -14.91 2.55
CA LEU A 28 -1.67 -14.47 2.08
C LEU A 28 -1.62 -13.02 1.63
N GLY A 29 -0.98 -12.14 2.40
CA GLY A 29 -0.82 -10.74 2.03
C GLY A 29 -0.08 -10.57 0.71
N THR A 30 0.98 -11.34 0.50
CA THR A 30 1.74 -11.35 -0.75
C THR A 30 0.87 -11.78 -1.93
N ALA A 31 0.08 -12.85 -1.75
CA ALA A 31 -0.81 -13.37 -2.80
C ALA A 31 -1.88 -12.33 -3.19
N LEU A 32 -2.49 -11.68 -2.20
CA LEU A 32 -3.48 -10.63 -2.44
C LEU A 32 -2.88 -9.44 -3.19
N MET A 33 -1.69 -9.01 -2.82
CA MET A 33 -1.01 -7.90 -3.48
C MET A 33 -0.62 -8.25 -4.91
N ARG A 34 -0.15 -9.45 -5.17
CA ARG A 34 0.17 -9.91 -6.53
C ARG A 34 -1.07 -9.91 -7.41
N LYS A 35 -2.21 -10.34 -6.87
CA LYS A 35 -3.49 -10.33 -7.60
C LYS A 35 -3.93 -8.91 -7.91
N ALA A 36 -3.81 -7.99 -6.96
CA ALA A 36 -4.14 -6.58 -7.18
C ALA A 36 -3.28 -5.96 -8.28
N ILE A 37 -1.99 -6.27 -8.29
CA ILE A 37 -1.04 -5.81 -9.31
C ILE A 37 -1.44 -6.35 -10.69
N GLU A 38 -1.76 -7.63 -10.76
CA GLU A 38 -2.19 -8.28 -12.00
C GLU A 38 -3.45 -7.60 -12.57
N LEU A 39 -4.45 -7.38 -11.73
CA LEU A 39 -5.69 -6.70 -12.13
C LEU A 39 -5.43 -5.26 -12.59
N ALA A 40 -4.53 -4.56 -11.93
CA ALA A 40 -4.16 -3.21 -12.33
C ALA A 40 -3.49 -3.17 -13.69
N LYS A 41 -2.61 -4.12 -13.98
CA LYS A 41 -1.97 -4.27 -15.29
C LYS A 41 -3.00 -4.53 -16.38
N GLU A 42 -3.93 -5.44 -16.12
CA GLU A 42 -5.02 -5.76 -17.05
C GLU A 42 -5.92 -4.56 -17.33
N ALA A 43 -6.10 -3.70 -16.33
CA ALA A 43 -6.87 -2.47 -16.47
C ALA A 43 -6.11 -1.36 -17.21
N GLY A 44 -4.86 -1.59 -17.61
CA GLY A 44 -4.05 -0.61 -18.31
C GLY A 44 -3.50 0.51 -17.45
N LEU A 45 -3.39 0.29 -16.13
CA LEU A 45 -2.86 1.29 -15.23
C LEU A 45 -1.35 1.37 -15.34
N HIS A 46 -0.81 2.58 -15.21
CA HIS A 46 0.63 2.83 -15.32
C HIS A 46 1.35 2.68 -13.99
N ARG A 47 0.68 2.98 -12.89
CA ARG A 47 1.29 3.07 -11.58
C ARG A 47 0.28 2.71 -10.47
N LEU A 48 0.76 2.05 -9.42
CA LEU A 48 0.02 1.87 -8.18
C LEU A 48 0.73 2.61 -7.05
N GLY A 49 -0.03 3.32 -6.23
CA GLY A 49 0.45 3.95 -5.01
C GLY A 49 -0.28 3.43 -3.79
N LEU A 50 0.42 3.39 -2.67
CA LEU A 50 -0.18 3.05 -1.39
C LEU A 50 0.49 3.82 -0.26
N THR A 51 -0.17 3.85 0.88
CA THR A 51 0.36 4.45 2.10
C THR A 51 0.29 3.42 3.22
N VAL A 52 1.34 3.33 3.99
CA VAL A 52 1.45 2.38 5.10
C VAL A 52 2.03 3.08 6.33
N VAL A 53 1.52 2.76 7.51
CA VAL A 53 2.06 3.28 8.76
C VAL A 53 3.51 2.81 8.92
N ALA A 54 4.40 3.72 9.28
CA ALA A 54 5.84 3.45 9.32
C ALA A 54 6.23 2.31 10.27
N ASP A 55 5.44 2.10 11.32
CA ASP A 55 5.69 1.05 12.30
C ASP A 55 5.25 -0.34 11.83
N ASN A 56 4.51 -0.42 10.75
CA ASN A 56 4.02 -1.69 10.23
C ASN A 56 5.06 -2.35 9.33
N HIS A 57 6.11 -2.88 9.96
CA HIS A 57 7.25 -3.48 9.25
C HIS A 57 6.86 -4.71 8.42
N ARG A 58 5.86 -5.48 8.87
CA ARG A 58 5.39 -6.66 8.14
C ARG A 58 4.75 -6.26 6.82
N ALA A 59 3.88 -5.27 6.85
CA ALA A 59 3.23 -4.77 5.65
C ALA A 59 4.25 -4.18 4.67
N ILE A 60 5.18 -3.38 5.18
CA ILE A 60 6.24 -2.79 4.36
C ILE A 60 7.05 -3.87 3.64
N LYS A 61 7.42 -4.93 4.35
CA LYS A 61 8.17 -6.05 3.75
C LYS A 61 7.37 -6.74 2.66
N VAL A 62 6.06 -6.94 2.86
CA VAL A 62 5.18 -7.53 1.84
C VAL A 62 5.15 -6.65 0.60
N TYR A 63 4.99 -5.34 0.77
CA TYR A 63 4.95 -4.40 -0.36
C TYR A 63 6.29 -4.36 -1.09
N GLU A 64 7.40 -4.31 -0.38
CA GLU A 64 8.73 -4.34 -0.98
C GLU A 64 8.96 -5.64 -1.75
N LYS A 65 8.50 -6.77 -1.22
CA LYS A 65 8.63 -8.08 -1.85
C LYS A 65 7.92 -8.16 -3.20
N VAL A 66 6.78 -7.49 -3.34
CA VAL A 66 6.04 -7.47 -4.60
C VAL A 66 6.46 -6.33 -5.54
N GLY A 67 7.43 -5.52 -5.14
CA GLY A 67 8.07 -4.55 -6.01
C GLY A 67 7.82 -3.08 -5.68
N PHE A 68 7.03 -2.78 -4.66
CA PHE A 68 6.82 -1.39 -4.25
C PHE A 68 8.09 -0.79 -3.67
N LYS A 69 8.31 0.49 -3.94
CA LYS A 69 9.44 1.26 -3.43
C LYS A 69 8.96 2.43 -2.59
N LYS A 70 9.72 2.77 -1.57
CA LYS A 70 9.45 3.94 -0.75
C LYS A 70 9.67 5.20 -1.58
N GLU A 71 8.71 6.11 -1.53
CA GLU A 71 8.74 7.36 -2.31
C GLU A 71 8.73 8.59 -1.42
N GLY A 72 8.24 8.49 -0.21
CA GLY A 72 8.19 9.60 0.70
C GLY A 72 7.70 9.20 2.07
N ILE A 73 7.77 10.16 2.99
CA ILE A 73 7.30 10.00 4.37
C ILE A 73 6.42 11.20 4.70
N ALA A 74 5.19 10.93 5.16
CA ALA A 74 4.32 11.93 5.74
C ALA A 74 4.43 11.84 7.26
N ARG A 75 4.96 12.89 7.89
CA ARG A 75 5.19 12.89 9.33
C ARG A 75 3.90 13.16 10.09
N ASP A 76 3.69 12.40 11.18
CA ASP A 76 2.54 12.54 12.07
C ASP A 76 1.20 12.52 11.32
N ALA A 77 1.12 11.68 10.29
CA ALA A 77 -0.03 11.63 9.40
C ALA A 77 -1.14 10.70 9.88
N PHE A 78 -0.86 9.87 10.89
CA PHE A 78 -1.81 8.90 11.42
C PHE A 78 -1.85 8.97 12.95
N TYR A 79 -3.04 9.12 13.51
CA TYR A 79 -3.26 9.04 14.96
C TYR A 79 -3.75 7.65 15.31
N GLY A 80 -2.90 6.87 16.00
CA GLY A 80 -3.18 5.47 16.29
C GLY A 80 -4.00 5.23 17.56
N ASP A 81 -4.40 3.98 17.76
CA ASP A 81 -5.13 3.54 18.97
C ASP A 81 -4.26 3.62 20.23
N ASP A 82 -2.96 3.73 20.08
CA ASP A 82 -2.01 3.95 21.17
C ASP A 82 -1.95 5.40 21.65
N HIS A 83 -2.82 6.26 21.13
CA HIS A 83 -2.87 7.69 21.41
C HIS A 83 -1.58 8.43 21.03
N ARG A 84 -0.92 7.97 19.97
CA ARG A 84 0.28 8.58 19.42
C ARG A 84 0.12 8.87 17.94
N TYR A 85 0.83 9.90 17.48
CA TYR A 85 0.97 10.16 16.06
C TYR A 85 2.05 9.26 15.47
N HIS A 86 1.79 8.77 14.28
CA HIS A 86 2.71 7.91 13.54
C HIS A 86 2.96 8.49 12.17
N ASP A 87 4.16 8.25 11.66
CA ASP A 87 4.48 8.59 10.28
C ASP A 87 3.86 7.57 9.34
N GLU A 88 3.55 8.03 8.13
CA GLU A 88 3.11 7.15 7.05
C GLU A 88 4.15 7.15 5.95
N ILE A 89 4.42 5.97 5.39
CA ILE A 89 5.32 5.82 4.26
C ILE A 89 4.50 5.71 2.99
N GLU A 90 4.82 6.55 2.02
CA GLU A 90 4.24 6.48 0.69
C GLU A 90 5.09 5.54 -0.16
N MET A 91 4.45 4.58 -0.80
CA MET A 91 5.11 3.60 -1.64
C MET A 91 4.44 3.55 -3.02
N GLY A 92 5.23 3.26 -4.04
CA GLY A 92 4.75 3.19 -5.40
C GLY A 92 5.36 2.05 -6.18
N LEU A 93 4.61 1.60 -7.19
CA LEU A 93 5.01 0.55 -8.11
C LEU A 93 4.67 0.96 -9.53
N LEU A 94 5.65 0.98 -10.39
CA LEU A 94 5.43 1.15 -11.83
C LEU A 94 5.05 -0.19 -12.46
N LEU A 95 3.97 -0.17 -13.21
CA LEU A 95 3.41 -1.39 -13.81
C LEU A 95 3.92 -1.66 -15.21
#